data_d58fa5efda2dc88750a7ef95af445286
#
_entry.id   d58fa5efda2dc88750a7ef95af445286
#
_cell.length_a   1.000
_cell.length_b   1.000
_cell.length_c   1.000
_cell.angle_alpha   90.00
_cell.angle_beta   90.00
_cell.angle_gamma   90.00
#
_symmetry.space_group_name_H-M   'P 1'
#
loop_
_entity.id
_entity.type
_entity.pdbx_description
1 polymer ?
#
loop_
_entity_poly.entity_id
_entity_poly.type
_entity_poly.pdbx_seq_one_letter_code
_entity_poly.pdbx_strand_id
1 'polypeptide(L)'
;MQELHDYVIITLGLLFYAVGFTCFQLPYEITTGGLAGAGAVIFYATGFPVQYTFFIVNILLLCTAVKVLGLKFCLKTIYAVFMLTFLLGLVQEVMIYIGQHYPESFAYINPRSHLPQVVNNNIFMSCILGAAIEGIGIGIVFLSNGSTGGTDIIAAIINKYKDVTLGQMMMLCDVIIITSSILLPEATVDKLLYGYCTLIITNLLLDYVVDRGRQSVQFFIFSQKYDEIAAAINATHRGVTVLDGQGWYTKQSRKVLVVLAKKSESTNIFRIIQNIDPNAFVSQSKVIGVFGEGFDKIKVKADKKEKQ
;
A
#
# COMPACT_ATOMS: atom_id res chain seq x y z
N MET A 1 -20.10 7.63 6.38
CA MET A 1 -19.98 6.79 5.16
C MET A 1 -18.52 6.57 4.71
N GLN A 2 -17.66 7.59 4.72
CA GLN A 2 -16.24 7.43 4.33
C GLN A 2 -15.45 6.43 5.21
N GLU A 3 -15.63 6.46 6.53
CA GLU A 3 -14.90 5.54 7.42
C GLU A 3 -15.30 4.07 7.20
N LEU A 4 -16.59 3.77 6.98
CA LEU A 4 -17.03 2.41 6.69
C LEU A 4 -16.43 1.89 5.38
N HIS A 5 -16.35 2.73 4.36
CA HIS A 5 -15.73 2.43 3.08
C HIS A 5 -14.23 2.12 3.25
N ASP A 6 -13.51 2.88 4.10
CA ASP A 6 -12.10 2.63 4.38
C ASP A 6 -11.90 1.23 5.01
N TYR A 7 -12.74 0.83 5.97
CA TYR A 7 -12.64 -0.49 6.59
C TYR A 7 -12.92 -1.65 5.61
N VAL A 8 -13.86 -1.48 4.68
CA VAL A 8 -14.11 -2.47 3.62
C VAL A 8 -12.90 -2.61 2.69
N ILE A 9 -12.30 -1.49 2.29
CA ILE A 9 -11.11 -1.50 1.43
C ILE A 9 -9.91 -2.12 2.16
N ILE A 10 -9.72 -1.78 3.44
CA ILE A 10 -8.68 -2.40 4.28
C ILE A 10 -8.89 -3.92 4.32
N THR A 11 -10.11 -4.39 4.56
CA THR A 11 -10.41 -5.82 4.59
C THR A 11 -10.07 -6.52 3.28
N LEU A 12 -10.42 -5.91 2.13
CA LEU A 12 -10.07 -6.45 0.81
C LEU A 12 -8.55 -6.51 0.62
N GLY A 13 -7.82 -5.45 0.98
CA GLY A 13 -6.36 -5.44 0.89
C GLY A 13 -5.71 -6.50 1.78
N LEU A 14 -6.22 -6.70 3.00
CA LEU A 14 -5.76 -7.74 3.92
C LEU A 14 -6.07 -9.14 3.43
N LEU A 15 -7.20 -9.34 2.72
CA LEU A 15 -7.51 -10.62 2.08
C LEU A 15 -6.52 -10.94 0.96
N PHE A 16 -6.17 -9.97 0.10
CA PHE A 16 -5.11 -10.14 -0.90
C PHE A 16 -3.80 -10.53 -0.23
N TYR A 17 -3.41 -9.83 0.84
CA TYR A 17 -2.23 -10.16 1.60
C TYR A 17 -2.24 -11.61 2.12
N ALA A 18 -3.33 -12.00 2.80
CA ALA A 18 -3.46 -13.34 3.37
C ALA A 18 -3.41 -14.43 2.30
N VAL A 19 -4.03 -14.22 1.15
CA VAL A 19 -4.00 -15.15 0.00
C VAL A 19 -2.58 -15.23 -0.58
N GLY A 20 -1.93 -14.11 -0.85
CA GLY A 20 -0.55 -14.08 -1.38
C GLY A 20 0.42 -14.84 -0.47
N PHE A 21 0.37 -14.55 0.82
CA PHE A 21 1.21 -15.19 1.82
C PHE A 21 0.88 -16.69 1.98
N THR A 22 -0.36 -17.03 2.27
CA THR A 22 -0.75 -18.39 2.68
C THR A 22 -0.78 -19.39 1.52
N CYS A 23 -1.17 -18.94 0.30
CA CYS A 23 -1.27 -19.83 -0.85
C CYS A 23 0.02 -19.94 -1.64
N PHE A 24 0.84 -18.90 -1.67
CA PHE A 24 1.99 -18.84 -2.58
C PHE A 24 3.35 -18.78 -1.88
N GLN A 25 3.44 -18.42 -0.61
CA GLN A 25 4.73 -18.33 0.08
C GLN A 25 4.89 -19.38 1.16
N LEU A 26 3.91 -19.52 2.03
CA LEU A 26 3.95 -20.45 3.15
C LEU A 26 4.13 -21.93 2.72
N PRO A 27 3.47 -22.45 1.65
CA PRO A 27 3.65 -23.84 1.20
C PRO A 27 5.03 -24.14 0.63
N TYR A 28 5.75 -23.11 0.17
CA TYR A 28 7.08 -23.21 -0.44
C TYR A 28 8.22 -22.86 0.54
N GLU A 29 7.85 -22.56 1.79
CA GLU A 29 8.79 -22.15 2.84
C GLU A 29 9.61 -20.90 2.48
N ILE A 30 9.00 -19.97 1.72
CA ILE A 30 9.59 -18.69 1.41
C ILE A 30 9.32 -17.74 2.59
N THR A 31 10.39 -17.20 3.19
CA THR A 31 10.27 -16.21 4.26
C THR A 31 10.13 -14.83 3.65
N THR A 32 9.02 -14.16 3.97
CA THR A 32 8.75 -12.78 3.53
C THR A 32 9.22 -11.76 4.55
N GLY A 33 9.12 -10.48 4.22
CA GLY A 33 9.21 -9.40 5.19
C GLY A 33 8.01 -9.35 6.14
N GLY A 34 8.02 -8.39 7.03
CA GLY A 34 6.94 -8.12 7.96
C GLY A 34 6.80 -9.14 9.09
N LEU A 35 5.83 -8.90 9.95
CA LEU A 35 5.62 -9.77 11.12
C LEU A 35 5.04 -11.13 10.75
N ALA A 36 4.32 -11.26 9.63
CA ALA A 36 3.87 -12.56 9.14
C ALA A 36 5.07 -13.41 8.69
N GLY A 37 6.08 -12.81 8.07
CA GLY A 37 7.36 -13.46 7.75
C GLY A 37 8.11 -13.93 9.01
N ALA A 38 8.18 -13.09 10.04
CA ALA A 38 8.72 -13.52 11.34
C ALA A 38 7.92 -14.68 11.94
N GLY A 39 6.59 -14.65 11.82
CA GLY A 39 5.70 -15.75 12.20
C GLY A 39 5.97 -17.03 11.40
N ALA A 40 6.27 -16.90 10.10
CA ALA A 40 6.65 -18.03 9.26
C ALA A 40 7.98 -18.67 9.71
N VAL A 41 8.98 -17.88 10.07
CA VAL A 41 10.25 -18.39 10.61
C VAL A 41 9.99 -19.20 11.89
N ILE A 42 9.17 -18.69 12.81
CA ILE A 42 8.78 -19.41 14.03
C ILE A 42 7.99 -20.66 13.69
N PHE A 43 7.06 -20.59 12.75
CA PHE A 43 6.28 -21.73 12.29
C PHE A 43 7.19 -22.84 11.70
N TYR A 44 8.15 -22.49 10.84
CA TYR A 44 9.07 -23.47 10.26
C TYR A 44 10.01 -24.10 11.30
N ALA A 45 10.35 -23.35 12.35
CA ALA A 45 11.22 -23.85 13.43
C ALA A 45 10.46 -24.73 14.44
N THR A 46 9.20 -24.40 14.76
CA THR A 46 8.49 -24.95 15.92
C THR A 46 7.16 -25.62 15.62
N GLY A 47 6.58 -25.37 14.44
CA GLY A 47 5.21 -25.75 14.09
C GLY A 47 4.13 -24.84 14.69
N PHE A 48 4.51 -23.79 15.44
CA PHE A 48 3.52 -22.89 16.04
C PHE A 48 2.86 -22.00 14.97
N PRO A 49 1.52 -21.98 14.85
CA PRO A 49 0.81 -21.34 13.74
C PRO A 49 1.10 -19.85 13.60
N VAL A 50 1.30 -19.40 12.35
CA VAL A 50 1.69 -18.02 12.00
C VAL A 50 0.71 -16.99 12.55
N GLN A 51 -0.60 -17.23 12.46
CA GLN A 51 -1.64 -16.32 12.91
C GLN A 51 -1.55 -16.00 14.41
N TYR A 52 -1.20 -16.98 15.24
CA TYR A 52 -1.04 -16.75 16.68
C TYR A 52 0.22 -15.94 17.00
N THR A 53 1.33 -16.28 16.35
CA THR A 53 2.56 -15.48 16.49
C THR A 53 2.33 -14.04 16.07
N PHE A 54 1.70 -13.85 14.91
CA PHE A 54 1.34 -12.53 14.37
C PHE A 54 0.46 -11.76 15.36
N PHE A 55 -0.55 -12.40 15.92
CA PHE A 55 -1.46 -11.76 16.87
C PHE A 55 -0.78 -11.36 18.17
N ILE A 56 -0.07 -12.30 18.82
CA ILE A 56 0.57 -12.07 20.12
C ILE A 56 1.59 -10.92 20.04
N VAL A 57 2.46 -10.95 19.02
CA VAL A 57 3.48 -9.92 18.86
C VAL A 57 2.85 -8.56 18.53
N ASN A 58 1.81 -8.54 17.70
CA ASN A 58 1.09 -7.30 17.40
C ASN A 58 0.40 -6.70 18.65
N ILE A 59 -0.18 -7.51 19.53
CA ILE A 59 -0.74 -7.01 20.79
C ILE A 59 0.32 -6.30 21.62
N LEU A 60 1.52 -6.89 21.76
CA LEU A 60 2.63 -6.28 22.49
C LEU A 60 3.08 -4.97 21.84
N LEU A 61 3.20 -4.95 20.50
CA LEU A 61 3.53 -3.74 19.75
C LEU A 61 2.46 -2.65 19.87
N LEU A 62 1.19 -3.00 19.80
CA LEU A 62 0.08 -2.07 19.95
C LEU A 62 0.00 -1.47 21.36
N CYS A 63 0.29 -2.24 22.40
CA CYS A 63 0.35 -1.73 23.77
C CYS A 63 1.42 -0.61 23.90
N THR A 64 2.55 -0.75 23.22
CA THR A 64 3.60 0.28 23.16
C THR A 64 3.20 1.43 22.24
N ALA A 65 2.62 1.13 21.07
CA ALA A 65 2.20 2.12 20.09
C ALA A 65 1.12 3.06 20.62
N VAL A 66 0.13 2.55 21.36
CA VAL A 66 -0.92 3.38 21.96
C VAL A 66 -0.35 4.42 22.91
N LYS A 67 0.65 4.04 23.73
CA LYS A 67 1.34 4.98 24.65
C LYS A 67 2.17 6.02 23.89
N VAL A 68 2.80 5.62 22.77
CA VAL A 68 3.74 6.47 22.02
C VAL A 68 3.03 7.31 20.97
N LEU A 69 2.14 6.72 20.15
CA LEU A 69 1.51 7.34 18.99
C LEU A 69 0.09 7.83 19.26
N GLY A 70 -0.54 7.32 20.32
CA GLY A 70 -1.91 7.65 20.72
C GLY A 70 -2.98 6.76 20.10
N LEU A 71 -4.12 6.63 20.78
CA LEU A 71 -5.24 5.74 20.39
C LEU A 71 -5.79 6.02 19.00
N LYS A 72 -5.96 7.29 18.64
CA LYS A 72 -6.56 7.68 17.35
C LYS A 72 -5.76 7.18 16.14
N PHE A 73 -4.44 7.12 16.26
CA PHE A 73 -3.56 6.55 15.23
C PHE A 73 -3.70 5.03 15.15
N CYS A 74 -3.85 4.37 16.31
CA CYS A 74 -3.85 2.91 16.40
C CYS A 74 -5.18 2.25 16.02
N LEU A 75 -6.32 2.95 15.96
CA LEU A 75 -7.63 2.34 15.76
C LEU A 75 -7.73 1.50 14.48
N LYS A 76 -7.31 2.05 13.34
CA LYS A 76 -7.31 1.31 12.06
C LYS A 76 -6.32 0.15 12.08
N THR A 77 -5.18 0.31 12.76
CA THR A 77 -4.18 -0.75 12.91
C THR A 77 -4.68 -1.87 13.81
N ILE A 78 -5.38 -1.55 14.90
CA ILE A 78 -6.03 -2.55 15.77
C ILE A 78 -7.01 -3.39 14.95
N TYR A 79 -7.91 -2.74 14.21
CA TYR A 79 -8.83 -3.44 13.32
C TYR A 79 -8.10 -4.36 12.32
N ALA A 80 -7.07 -3.82 11.65
CA ALA A 80 -6.31 -4.55 10.65
C ALA A 80 -5.60 -5.77 11.24
N VAL A 81 -5.03 -5.66 12.45
CA VAL A 81 -4.38 -6.78 13.14
C VAL A 81 -5.37 -7.91 13.44
N PHE A 82 -6.55 -7.58 14.01
CA PHE A 82 -7.58 -8.60 14.26
C PHE A 82 -8.08 -9.23 12.96
N MET A 83 -8.36 -8.41 11.95
CA MET A 83 -8.87 -8.90 10.66
C MET A 83 -7.83 -9.76 9.93
N LEU A 84 -6.56 -9.33 9.89
CA LEU A 84 -5.50 -10.12 9.23
C LEU A 84 -5.21 -11.42 9.96
N THR A 85 -5.21 -11.43 11.30
CA THR A 85 -5.10 -12.65 12.08
C THR A 85 -6.19 -13.65 11.72
N PHE A 86 -7.44 -13.18 11.65
CA PHE A 86 -8.58 -14.00 11.24
C PHE A 86 -8.43 -14.51 9.80
N LEU A 87 -8.06 -13.65 8.86
CA LEU A 87 -7.92 -14.01 7.45
C LEU A 87 -6.76 -14.98 7.21
N LEU A 88 -5.63 -14.82 7.89
CA LEU A 88 -4.52 -15.79 7.80
C LEU A 88 -4.96 -17.18 8.26
N GLY A 89 -5.69 -17.26 9.40
CA GLY A 89 -6.23 -18.51 9.87
C GLY A 89 -7.27 -19.10 8.91
N LEU A 90 -8.21 -18.28 8.45
CA LEU A 90 -9.28 -18.71 7.54
C LEU A 90 -8.72 -19.25 6.21
N VAL A 91 -7.81 -18.51 5.57
CA VAL A 91 -7.21 -18.93 4.29
C VAL A 91 -6.37 -20.20 4.47
N GLN A 92 -5.65 -20.33 5.61
CA GLN A 92 -4.89 -21.53 5.91
C GLN A 92 -5.79 -22.75 6.08
N GLU A 93 -6.88 -22.64 6.86
CA GLU A 93 -7.87 -23.70 7.06
C GLU A 93 -8.53 -24.13 5.74
N VAL A 94 -8.94 -23.15 4.91
CA VAL A 94 -9.53 -23.40 3.59
C VAL A 94 -8.55 -24.15 2.68
N MET A 95 -7.27 -23.74 2.66
CA MET A 95 -6.27 -24.40 1.83
C MET A 95 -5.95 -25.82 2.31
N ILE A 96 -5.90 -26.06 3.62
CA ILE A 96 -5.75 -27.42 4.20
C ILE A 96 -6.95 -28.29 3.81
N TYR A 97 -8.18 -27.75 3.94
CA TYR A 97 -9.39 -28.45 3.55
C TYR A 97 -9.37 -28.86 2.07
N ILE A 98 -9.02 -27.94 1.18
CA ILE A 98 -8.92 -28.20 -0.26
C ILE A 98 -7.84 -29.26 -0.56
N GLY A 99 -6.66 -29.16 0.08
CA GLY A 99 -5.58 -30.11 -0.09
C GLY A 99 -5.94 -31.53 0.37
N GLN A 100 -6.77 -31.66 1.40
CA GLN A 100 -7.23 -32.97 1.90
C GLN A 100 -8.33 -33.58 1.04
N HIS A 101 -9.26 -32.77 0.50
CA HIS A 101 -10.40 -33.30 -0.28
C HIS A 101 -10.11 -33.46 -1.77
N TYR A 102 -9.15 -32.70 -2.29
CA TYR A 102 -8.78 -32.70 -3.70
C TYR A 102 -7.26 -32.87 -3.92
N PRO A 103 -6.62 -33.91 -3.31
CA PRO A 103 -5.16 -34.06 -3.36
C PRO A 103 -4.65 -34.22 -4.80
N GLU A 104 -5.43 -34.83 -5.70
CA GLU A 104 -5.06 -35.05 -7.10
C GLU A 104 -4.93 -33.73 -7.91
N SER A 105 -5.50 -32.63 -7.41
CA SER A 105 -5.43 -31.32 -8.06
C SER A 105 -4.08 -30.62 -7.83
N PHE A 106 -3.26 -31.11 -6.91
CA PHE A 106 -1.99 -30.50 -6.53
C PHE A 106 -0.84 -31.49 -6.71
N ALA A 107 0.26 -31.00 -7.29
CA ALA A 107 1.44 -31.85 -7.50
C ALA A 107 2.16 -32.20 -6.20
N TYR A 108 2.05 -31.34 -5.16
CA TYR A 108 2.75 -31.53 -3.90
C TYR A 108 1.99 -30.86 -2.74
N ILE A 109 1.92 -31.56 -1.62
CA ILE A 109 1.43 -31.01 -0.35
C ILE A 109 2.62 -30.95 0.61
N ASN A 110 2.94 -29.80 1.13
CA ASN A 110 4.07 -29.64 2.04
C ASN A 110 3.78 -30.40 3.35
N PRO A 111 4.62 -31.37 3.76
CA PRO A 111 4.37 -32.21 4.93
C PRO A 111 4.42 -31.44 6.25
N ARG A 112 5.07 -30.27 6.29
CA ARG A 112 5.23 -29.46 7.48
C ARG A 112 4.06 -28.49 7.69
N SER A 113 3.61 -27.85 6.63
CA SER A 113 2.49 -26.89 6.67
C SER A 113 1.14 -27.53 6.38
N HIS A 114 1.12 -28.75 5.83
CA HIS A 114 -0.06 -29.42 5.28
C HIS A 114 -0.78 -28.61 4.18
N LEU A 115 -0.12 -27.60 3.61
CA LEU A 115 -0.64 -26.73 2.57
C LEU A 115 -0.27 -27.27 1.19
N PRO A 116 -1.23 -27.29 0.24
CA PRO A 116 -0.97 -27.67 -1.14
C PRO A 116 -0.20 -26.55 -1.85
N GLN A 117 0.74 -26.94 -2.71
CA GLN A 117 1.44 -26.02 -3.60
C GLN A 117 0.59 -25.73 -4.84
N VAL A 118 0.10 -24.50 -4.96
CA VAL A 118 -0.78 -24.06 -6.05
C VAL A 118 -0.05 -24.03 -7.39
N VAL A 119 1.23 -23.69 -7.39
CA VAL A 119 2.07 -23.65 -8.59
C VAL A 119 2.97 -24.89 -8.62
N ASN A 120 2.70 -25.78 -9.54
CA ASN A 120 3.39 -27.08 -9.63
C ASN A 120 4.92 -26.91 -9.69
N ASN A 121 5.60 -27.29 -8.61
CA ASN A 121 7.05 -27.38 -8.45
C ASN A 121 7.87 -26.18 -8.98
N ASN A 122 7.28 -24.99 -9.02
CA ASN A 122 7.93 -23.77 -9.48
C ASN A 122 7.94 -22.71 -8.38
N ILE A 123 8.94 -22.80 -7.48
CA ILE A 123 9.13 -21.91 -6.35
C ILE A 123 9.27 -20.45 -6.81
N PHE A 124 9.99 -20.22 -7.92
CA PHE A 124 10.21 -18.87 -8.44
C PHE A 124 8.89 -18.21 -8.90
N MET A 125 8.05 -18.95 -9.63
CA MET A 125 6.74 -18.42 -10.05
C MET A 125 5.85 -18.14 -8.85
N SER A 126 5.86 -19.01 -7.84
CA SER A 126 5.12 -18.82 -6.61
C SER A 126 5.60 -17.59 -5.83
N CYS A 127 6.92 -17.39 -5.77
CA CYS A 127 7.53 -16.19 -5.18
C CYS A 127 6.99 -14.91 -5.85
N ILE A 128 7.01 -14.85 -7.18
CA ILE A 128 6.54 -13.67 -7.94
C ILE A 128 5.04 -13.43 -7.72
N LEU A 129 4.22 -14.47 -7.85
CA LEU A 129 2.77 -14.33 -7.71
C LEU A 129 2.38 -13.95 -6.29
N GLY A 130 2.96 -14.62 -5.29
CA GLY A 130 2.73 -14.30 -3.88
C GLY A 130 3.10 -12.86 -3.55
N ALA A 131 4.33 -12.46 -3.92
CA ALA A 131 4.82 -11.10 -3.71
C ALA A 131 3.97 -10.03 -4.42
N ALA A 132 3.49 -10.35 -5.64
CA ALA A 132 2.63 -9.43 -6.39
C ALA A 132 1.28 -9.22 -5.71
N ILE A 133 0.64 -10.30 -5.29
CA ILE A 133 -0.66 -10.25 -4.61
C ILE A 133 -0.52 -9.54 -3.25
N GLU A 134 0.53 -9.84 -2.48
CA GLU A 134 0.83 -9.17 -1.21
C GLU A 134 1.07 -7.68 -1.39
N GLY A 135 1.93 -7.28 -2.31
CA GLY A 135 2.28 -5.88 -2.55
C GLY A 135 1.07 -5.04 -2.95
N ILE A 136 0.19 -5.58 -3.80
CA ILE A 136 -1.09 -4.95 -4.14
C ILE A 136 -1.97 -4.85 -2.89
N GLY A 137 -2.08 -5.92 -2.10
CA GLY A 137 -2.87 -5.95 -0.87
C GLY A 137 -2.43 -4.89 0.14
N ILE A 138 -1.13 -4.82 0.44
CA ILE A 138 -0.57 -3.81 1.36
C ILE A 138 -0.78 -2.40 0.80
N GLY A 139 -0.57 -2.20 -0.52
CA GLY A 139 -0.80 -0.92 -1.17
C GLY A 139 -2.24 -0.41 -1.02
N ILE A 140 -3.23 -1.29 -1.17
CA ILE A 140 -4.65 -0.98 -0.94
C ILE A 140 -4.91 -0.56 0.51
N VAL A 141 -4.33 -1.26 1.48
CA VAL A 141 -4.43 -0.91 2.91
C VAL A 141 -3.87 0.49 3.17
N PHE A 142 -2.68 0.81 2.63
CA PHE A 142 -2.04 2.12 2.81
C PHE A 142 -2.79 3.26 2.13
N LEU A 143 -3.46 3.03 1.00
CA LEU A 143 -4.32 4.02 0.37
C LEU A 143 -5.49 4.45 1.26
N SER A 144 -5.98 3.55 2.10
CA SER A 144 -7.05 3.82 3.07
C SER A 144 -6.52 4.34 4.41
N ASN A 145 -5.26 4.80 4.47
CA ASN A 145 -4.56 5.21 5.69
C ASN A 145 -4.62 4.13 6.80
N GLY A 146 -4.64 2.86 6.39
CA GLY A 146 -4.49 1.72 7.26
C GLY A 146 -3.01 1.34 7.44
N SER A 147 -2.76 0.34 8.28
CA SER A 147 -1.46 -0.32 8.47
C SER A 147 -1.75 -1.82 8.62
N THR A 148 -0.84 -2.66 8.15
CA THR A 148 -0.96 -4.11 8.33
C THR A 148 -0.55 -4.56 9.74
N GLY A 149 -0.06 -3.64 10.56
CA GLY A 149 0.56 -3.96 11.84
C GLY A 149 2.02 -4.40 11.71
N GLY A 150 2.57 -5.04 12.74
CA GLY A 150 3.92 -5.61 12.68
C GLY A 150 5.02 -4.58 12.54
N THR A 151 5.87 -4.73 11.52
CA THR A 151 7.01 -3.85 11.24
C THR A 151 6.59 -2.41 10.99
N ASP A 152 5.38 -2.17 10.49
CA ASP A 152 4.79 -0.83 10.31
C ASP A 152 4.72 -0.08 11.66
N ILE A 153 4.33 -0.78 12.73
CA ILE A 153 4.22 -0.19 14.08
C ILE A 153 5.60 0.17 14.60
N ILE A 154 6.58 -0.72 14.42
CA ILE A 154 7.98 -0.48 14.82
C ILE A 154 8.51 0.73 14.08
N ALA A 155 8.31 0.79 12.76
CA ALA A 155 8.74 1.90 11.92
C ALA A 155 8.10 3.23 12.37
N ALA A 156 6.80 3.23 12.66
CA ALA A 156 6.09 4.42 13.13
C ALA A 156 6.58 4.92 14.48
N ILE A 157 6.90 4.02 15.41
CA ILE A 157 7.46 4.36 16.72
C ILE A 157 8.84 5.00 16.55
N ILE A 158 9.72 4.39 15.75
CA ILE A 158 11.10 4.89 15.56
C ILE A 158 11.09 6.22 14.82
N ASN A 159 10.27 6.37 13.78
CA ASN A 159 10.11 7.62 13.03
C ASN A 159 9.70 8.80 13.92
N LYS A 160 8.98 8.55 15.02
CA LYS A 160 8.61 9.61 15.97
C LYS A 160 9.80 10.19 16.71
N TYR A 161 10.85 9.40 16.95
CA TYR A 161 12.02 9.80 17.76
C TYR A 161 13.27 10.07 16.93
N LYS A 162 13.34 9.56 15.70
CA LYS A 162 14.50 9.70 14.80
C LYS A 162 14.05 10.16 13.43
N ASP A 163 14.87 10.94 12.76
CA ASP A 163 14.67 11.40 11.38
C ASP A 163 14.99 10.25 10.37
N VAL A 164 14.20 9.18 10.45
CA VAL A 164 14.29 8.03 9.53
C VAL A 164 12.94 7.83 8.91
N THR A 165 12.89 7.57 7.61
CA THR A 165 11.60 7.35 6.92
C THR A 165 10.97 6.02 7.34
N LEU A 166 9.63 5.94 7.31
CA LEU A 166 8.90 4.70 7.61
C LEU A 166 9.38 3.55 6.73
N GLY A 167 9.52 3.79 5.42
CA GLY A 167 9.96 2.75 4.47
C GLY A 167 11.37 2.24 4.74
N GLN A 168 12.31 3.11 5.14
CA GLN A 168 13.66 2.67 5.50
C GLN A 168 13.66 1.74 6.72
N MET A 169 12.83 2.05 7.73
CA MET A 169 12.75 1.22 8.93
C MET A 169 12.03 -0.10 8.67
N MET A 170 10.96 -0.08 7.85
CA MET A 170 10.29 -1.31 7.42
C MET A 170 11.27 -2.22 6.66
N MET A 171 11.97 -1.67 5.67
CA MET A 171 12.96 -2.43 4.88
C MET A 171 14.05 -3.02 5.75
N LEU A 172 14.55 -2.26 6.74
CA LEU A 172 15.56 -2.77 7.68
C LEU A 172 15.03 -3.95 8.50
N CYS A 173 13.81 -3.84 9.03
CA CYS A 173 13.17 -4.93 9.77
C CYS A 173 13.00 -6.16 8.89
N ASP A 174 12.54 -5.97 7.66
CA ASP A 174 12.27 -7.05 6.71
C ASP A 174 13.56 -7.78 6.30
N VAL A 175 14.65 -7.05 6.07
CA VAL A 175 15.98 -7.63 5.81
C VAL A 175 16.43 -8.50 6.99
N ILE A 176 16.25 -8.02 8.22
CA ILE A 176 16.61 -8.78 9.43
C ILE A 176 15.77 -10.07 9.52
N ILE A 177 14.46 -9.98 9.29
CA ILE A 177 13.54 -11.11 9.36
C ILE A 177 13.92 -12.16 8.30
N ILE A 178 14.10 -11.74 7.04
CA ILE A 178 14.45 -12.65 5.94
C ILE A 178 15.82 -13.29 6.22
N THR A 179 16.80 -12.52 6.65
CA THR A 179 18.13 -13.05 6.99
C THR A 179 18.06 -14.05 8.14
N SER A 180 17.16 -13.85 9.11
CA SER A 180 16.99 -14.78 10.23
C SER A 180 16.55 -16.19 9.80
N SER A 181 15.94 -16.33 8.62
CA SER A 181 15.55 -17.64 8.07
C SER A 181 16.75 -18.57 7.82
N ILE A 182 17.98 -18.04 7.75
CA ILE A 182 19.20 -18.84 7.61
C ILE A 182 19.46 -19.73 8.85
N LEU A 183 18.85 -19.37 9.98
CA LEU A 183 18.95 -20.15 11.23
C LEU A 183 18.05 -21.39 11.24
N LEU A 184 17.19 -21.55 10.24
CA LEU A 184 16.30 -22.71 10.13
C LEU A 184 17.11 -23.96 9.71
N PRO A 185 16.75 -25.16 10.21
CA PRO A 185 17.48 -26.40 9.94
C PRO A 185 17.59 -26.77 8.46
N GLU A 186 16.61 -26.36 7.64
CA GLU A 186 16.53 -26.62 6.20
C GLU A 186 16.72 -25.33 5.37
N ALA A 187 17.43 -24.37 5.94
CA ALA A 187 17.75 -23.16 5.23
C ALA A 187 18.66 -23.45 4.03
N THR A 188 18.26 -22.95 2.87
CA THR A 188 19.07 -22.96 1.66
C THR A 188 19.27 -21.54 1.16
N VAL A 189 20.38 -21.31 0.48
CA VAL A 189 20.66 -20.00 -0.12
C VAL A 189 19.54 -19.61 -1.10
N ASP A 190 18.97 -20.57 -1.81
CA ASP A 190 17.88 -20.33 -2.75
C ASP A 190 16.63 -19.79 -2.04
N LYS A 191 16.22 -20.37 -0.89
CA LYS A 191 15.08 -19.87 -0.10
C LYS A 191 15.32 -18.46 0.40
N LEU A 192 16.54 -18.14 0.80
CA LEU A 192 16.93 -16.78 1.20
C LEU A 192 16.84 -15.81 0.02
N LEU A 193 17.33 -16.19 -1.16
CA LEU A 193 17.23 -15.38 -2.37
C LEU A 193 15.77 -15.14 -2.78
N TYR A 194 14.91 -16.15 -2.69
CA TYR A 194 13.47 -15.98 -2.94
C TYR A 194 12.84 -15.04 -1.92
N GLY A 195 13.25 -15.06 -0.66
CA GLY A 195 12.80 -14.10 0.34
C GLY A 195 13.15 -12.65 -0.04
N TYR A 196 14.38 -12.40 -0.50
CA TYR A 196 14.77 -11.07 -0.99
C TYR A 196 14.06 -10.69 -2.30
N CYS A 197 13.84 -11.64 -3.23
CA CYS A 197 13.01 -11.40 -4.41
C CYS A 197 11.59 -10.97 -4.02
N THR A 198 10.99 -11.67 -3.06
CA THR A 198 9.68 -11.31 -2.51
C THR A 198 9.69 -9.88 -1.97
N LEU A 199 10.68 -9.53 -1.13
CA LEU A 199 10.80 -8.19 -0.56
C LEU A 199 10.83 -7.10 -1.65
N ILE A 200 11.64 -7.29 -2.68
CA ILE A 200 11.79 -6.33 -3.78
C ILE A 200 10.47 -6.19 -4.56
N ILE A 201 9.86 -7.31 -4.96
CA ILE A 201 8.64 -7.31 -5.78
C ILE A 201 7.46 -6.71 -4.99
N THR A 202 7.29 -7.12 -3.72
CA THR A 202 6.24 -6.60 -2.83
C THR A 202 6.35 -5.09 -2.69
N ASN A 203 7.56 -4.56 -2.40
CA ASN A 203 7.76 -3.13 -2.24
C ASN A 203 7.54 -2.35 -3.56
N LEU A 204 8.03 -2.87 -4.70
CA LEU A 204 7.80 -2.22 -6.00
C LEU A 204 6.31 -2.10 -6.34
N LEU A 205 5.53 -3.15 -6.08
CA LEU A 205 4.10 -3.13 -6.34
C LEU A 205 3.32 -2.31 -5.32
N LEU A 206 3.72 -2.35 -4.05
CA LEU A 206 3.19 -1.49 -3.01
C LEU A 206 3.36 -0.02 -3.41
N ASP A 207 4.58 0.39 -3.74
CA ASP A 207 4.88 1.77 -4.14
C ASP A 207 4.10 2.15 -5.40
N TYR A 208 4.04 1.26 -6.40
CA TYR A 208 3.25 1.49 -7.62
C TYR A 208 1.76 1.76 -7.33
N VAL A 209 1.15 0.96 -6.43
CA VAL A 209 -0.26 1.10 -6.04
C VAL A 209 -0.47 2.40 -5.28
N VAL A 210 0.38 2.69 -4.28
CA VAL A 210 0.28 3.88 -3.44
C VAL A 210 0.50 5.15 -4.26
N ASP A 211 1.56 5.19 -5.08
CA ASP A 211 1.85 6.33 -5.92
C ASP A 211 0.74 6.61 -6.91
N ARG A 212 0.22 5.55 -7.56
CA ARG A 212 -0.88 5.71 -8.51
C ARG A 212 -2.15 6.25 -7.87
N GLY A 213 -2.45 5.84 -6.65
CA GLY A 213 -3.63 6.29 -5.90
C GLY A 213 -3.53 7.73 -5.37
N ARG A 214 -2.30 8.21 -5.12
CA ARG A 214 -2.04 9.56 -4.57
C ARG A 214 -1.61 10.58 -5.62
N GLN A 215 -1.47 10.18 -6.89
CA GLN A 215 -1.03 11.10 -7.94
C GLN A 215 -1.95 12.29 -8.11
N SER A 216 -1.37 13.48 -8.08
CA SER A 216 -2.00 14.72 -8.49
C SER A 216 -1.54 15.14 -9.88
N VAL A 217 -2.37 15.89 -10.57
CA VAL A 217 -2.11 16.41 -11.90
C VAL A 217 -2.41 17.90 -11.94
N GLN A 218 -1.66 18.60 -12.74
CA GLN A 218 -1.88 20.02 -13.05
C GLN A 218 -2.29 20.15 -14.50
N PHE A 219 -3.32 20.93 -14.73
CA PHE A 219 -3.78 21.29 -16.06
C PHE A 219 -3.46 22.74 -16.33
N PHE A 220 -2.97 23.02 -17.52
CA PHE A 220 -2.99 24.35 -18.16
C PHE A 220 -3.99 24.29 -19.29
N ILE A 221 -5.05 25.10 -19.21
CA ILE A 221 -6.17 25.10 -20.15
C ILE A 221 -6.18 26.45 -20.86
N PHE A 222 -6.07 26.42 -22.17
CA PHE A 222 -6.07 27.58 -23.05
C PHE A 222 -7.36 27.57 -23.87
N SER A 223 -8.31 28.43 -23.54
CA SER A 223 -9.60 28.52 -24.22
C SER A 223 -10.12 29.95 -24.23
N GLN A 224 -10.91 30.31 -25.26
CA GLN A 224 -11.63 31.56 -25.26
C GLN A 224 -12.84 31.52 -24.32
N LYS A 225 -13.39 30.32 -24.05
CA LYS A 225 -14.49 30.08 -23.12
C LYS A 225 -14.01 29.77 -21.69
N TYR A 226 -12.92 30.42 -21.27
CA TYR A 226 -12.26 30.14 -20.00
C TYR A 226 -13.21 30.31 -18.79
N ASP A 227 -14.11 31.30 -18.80
CA ASP A 227 -15.06 31.57 -17.70
C ASP A 227 -16.05 30.43 -17.51
N GLU A 228 -16.62 29.89 -18.61
CA GLU A 228 -17.54 28.77 -18.58
C GLU A 228 -16.86 27.51 -18.08
N ILE A 229 -15.64 27.25 -18.55
CA ILE A 229 -14.83 26.10 -18.13
C ILE A 229 -14.46 26.22 -16.65
N ALA A 230 -14.05 27.41 -16.20
CA ALA A 230 -13.70 27.65 -14.81
C ALA A 230 -14.89 27.44 -13.87
N ALA A 231 -16.06 27.95 -14.25
CA ALA A 231 -17.30 27.80 -13.48
C ALA A 231 -17.71 26.32 -13.38
N ALA A 232 -17.63 25.56 -14.49
CA ALA A 232 -18.00 24.16 -14.52
C ALA A 232 -17.02 23.28 -13.70
N ILE A 233 -15.71 23.55 -13.75
CA ILE A 233 -14.72 22.86 -12.93
C ILE A 233 -14.91 23.21 -11.44
N ASN A 234 -15.13 24.49 -11.11
CA ASN A 234 -15.35 24.92 -9.74
C ASN A 234 -16.61 24.27 -9.13
N ALA A 235 -17.64 24.01 -9.92
CA ALA A 235 -18.82 23.27 -9.48
C ALA A 235 -18.51 21.83 -9.04
N THR A 236 -17.37 21.26 -9.43
CA THR A 236 -16.88 19.96 -8.96
C THR A 236 -16.03 20.06 -7.68
N HIS A 237 -16.08 21.19 -6.98
CA HIS A 237 -15.27 21.49 -5.78
C HIS A 237 -13.75 21.46 -6.03
N ARG A 238 -13.31 21.87 -7.24
CA ARG A 238 -11.90 22.06 -7.56
C ARG A 238 -11.61 23.53 -7.82
N GLY A 239 -10.58 24.03 -7.14
CA GLY A 239 -10.11 25.40 -7.33
C GLY A 239 -9.54 25.61 -8.74
N VAL A 240 -9.86 26.74 -9.34
CA VAL A 240 -9.33 27.17 -10.63
C VAL A 240 -8.65 28.51 -10.45
N THR A 241 -7.39 28.60 -10.89
CA THR A 241 -6.65 29.86 -10.92
C THR A 241 -6.57 30.37 -12.35
N VAL A 242 -6.91 31.65 -12.56
CA VAL A 242 -6.83 32.30 -13.86
C VAL A 242 -5.53 33.10 -13.92
N LEU A 243 -4.68 32.79 -14.89
CA LEU A 243 -3.46 33.54 -15.18
C LEU A 243 -3.64 34.40 -16.42
N ASP A 244 -3.13 35.63 -16.38
CA ASP A 244 -3.03 36.48 -17.54
C ASP A 244 -1.80 36.13 -18.36
N GLY A 245 -1.98 35.87 -19.63
CA GLY A 245 -0.92 35.58 -20.57
C GLY A 245 -1.08 36.34 -21.88
N GLN A 246 -0.02 36.42 -22.67
CA GLN A 246 -0.04 37.01 -24.01
C GLN A 246 0.59 36.04 -25.01
N GLY A 247 -0.11 35.79 -26.11
CA GLY A 247 0.46 35.04 -27.22
C GLY A 247 1.64 35.80 -27.85
N TRP A 248 2.83 35.21 -27.81
CA TRP A 248 4.02 35.90 -28.32
C TRP A 248 3.89 36.29 -29.81
N TYR A 249 3.38 35.37 -30.65
CA TYR A 249 3.18 35.60 -32.06
C TYR A 249 1.97 36.50 -32.37
N THR A 250 0.83 36.23 -31.77
CA THR A 250 -0.40 36.95 -32.06
C THR A 250 -0.50 38.29 -31.32
N LYS A 251 0.32 38.50 -30.27
CA LYS A 251 0.26 39.66 -29.37
C LYS A 251 -1.09 39.86 -28.67
N GLN A 252 -1.98 38.87 -28.76
CA GLN A 252 -3.29 38.90 -28.13
C GLN A 252 -3.21 38.48 -26.66
N SER A 253 -3.96 39.16 -25.80
CA SER A 253 -4.14 38.74 -24.41
C SER A 253 -4.97 37.47 -24.36
N ARG A 254 -4.52 36.48 -23.52
CA ARG A 254 -5.22 35.23 -23.31
C ARG A 254 -5.27 34.92 -21.81
N LYS A 255 -6.38 34.35 -21.36
CA LYS A 255 -6.50 33.78 -20.02
C LYS A 255 -6.11 32.32 -20.07
N VAL A 256 -5.33 31.89 -19.09
CA VAL A 256 -4.90 30.49 -18.92
C VAL A 256 -5.43 29.99 -17.60
N LEU A 257 -6.20 28.91 -17.62
CA LEU A 257 -6.66 28.29 -16.39
C LEU A 257 -5.62 27.30 -15.87
N VAL A 258 -5.30 27.39 -14.60
CA VAL A 258 -4.49 26.41 -13.88
C VAL A 258 -5.38 25.68 -12.89
N VAL A 259 -5.43 24.35 -13.03
CA VAL A 259 -6.24 23.48 -12.20
C VAL A 259 -5.36 22.37 -11.62
N LEU A 260 -5.42 22.21 -10.30
CA LEU A 260 -4.83 21.09 -9.60
C LEU A 260 -5.93 20.09 -9.22
N ALA A 261 -5.75 18.83 -9.60
CA ALA A 261 -6.74 17.79 -9.35
C ALA A 261 -6.07 16.44 -9.06
N LYS A 262 -6.82 15.51 -8.47
CA LYS A 262 -6.36 14.12 -8.38
C LYS A 262 -6.37 13.50 -9.77
N LYS A 263 -5.44 12.59 -10.04
CA LYS A 263 -5.38 11.89 -11.34
C LYS A 263 -6.66 11.15 -11.69
N SER A 264 -7.38 10.62 -10.69
CA SER A 264 -8.68 9.97 -10.86
C SER A 264 -9.76 10.90 -11.43
N GLU A 265 -9.62 12.22 -11.26
CA GLU A 265 -10.57 13.24 -11.72
C GLU A 265 -10.26 13.75 -13.14
N SER A 266 -9.10 13.38 -13.69
CA SER A 266 -8.64 13.88 -14.99
C SER A 266 -9.65 13.65 -16.10
N THR A 267 -10.24 12.47 -16.18
CA THR A 267 -11.23 12.12 -17.21
C THR A 267 -12.46 13.01 -17.14
N ASN A 268 -12.90 13.36 -15.93
CA ASN A 268 -14.05 14.26 -15.76
C ASN A 268 -13.71 15.71 -16.18
N ILE A 269 -12.52 16.18 -15.82
CA ILE A 269 -12.04 17.51 -16.23
C ILE A 269 -11.93 17.60 -17.76
N PHE A 270 -11.34 16.59 -18.41
CA PHE A 270 -11.28 16.56 -19.87
C PHE A 270 -12.67 16.55 -20.51
N ARG A 271 -13.65 15.82 -19.93
CA ARG A 271 -15.01 15.79 -20.42
C ARG A 271 -15.68 17.16 -20.31
N ILE A 272 -15.49 17.87 -19.19
CA ILE A 272 -16.00 19.24 -18.99
C ILE A 272 -15.44 20.17 -20.06
N ILE A 273 -14.13 20.15 -20.26
CA ILE A 273 -13.46 21.00 -21.25
C ILE A 273 -13.98 20.69 -22.66
N GLN A 274 -14.01 19.43 -23.05
CA GLN A 274 -14.44 19.01 -24.38
C GLN A 274 -15.91 19.37 -24.68
N ASN A 275 -16.78 19.32 -23.68
CA ASN A 275 -18.19 19.69 -23.85
C ASN A 275 -18.40 21.19 -24.04
N ILE A 276 -17.55 22.02 -23.43
CA ILE A 276 -17.67 23.50 -23.48
C ILE A 276 -16.91 24.07 -24.68
N ASP A 277 -15.68 23.62 -24.86
CA ASP A 277 -14.81 24.08 -25.95
C ASP A 277 -14.01 22.90 -26.54
N PRO A 278 -14.51 22.26 -27.60
CA PRO A 278 -13.79 21.19 -28.29
C PRO A 278 -12.43 21.59 -28.86
N ASN A 279 -12.20 22.90 -29.08
CA ASN A 279 -10.96 23.43 -29.63
C ASN A 279 -9.98 23.92 -28.53
N ALA A 280 -10.31 23.73 -27.24
CA ALA A 280 -9.42 24.13 -26.17
C ALA A 280 -8.08 23.37 -26.26
N PHE A 281 -6.96 24.09 -26.09
CA PHE A 281 -5.67 23.46 -25.92
C PHE A 281 -5.41 23.18 -24.45
N VAL A 282 -5.10 21.91 -24.13
CA VAL A 282 -4.90 21.46 -22.75
C VAL A 282 -3.57 20.77 -22.60
N SER A 283 -2.75 21.25 -21.67
CA SER A 283 -1.54 20.58 -21.23
C SER A 283 -1.75 19.99 -19.85
N GLN A 284 -1.47 18.69 -19.68
CA GLN A 284 -1.53 18.01 -18.41
C GLN A 284 -0.14 17.53 -18.02
N SER A 285 0.26 17.80 -16.77
CA SER A 285 1.50 17.30 -16.18
C SER A 285 1.24 16.61 -14.84
N LYS A 286 2.09 15.64 -14.49
CA LYS A 286 2.10 15.05 -13.14
C LYS A 286 2.73 16.04 -12.16
N VAL A 287 2.17 16.14 -10.96
CA VAL A 287 2.72 16.90 -9.85
C VAL A 287 3.14 15.92 -8.76
N ILE A 288 4.40 16.01 -8.33
CA ILE A 288 4.98 15.08 -7.34
C ILE A 288 4.31 15.23 -5.97
N GLY A 289 3.88 16.44 -5.60
CA GLY A 289 3.16 16.68 -4.35
C GLY A 289 2.31 17.93 -4.41
N VAL A 290 1.09 17.85 -3.93
CA VAL A 290 0.20 18.97 -3.72
C VAL A 290 -0.25 18.95 -2.27
N PHE A 291 0.02 20.04 -1.56
CA PHE A 291 -0.28 20.18 -0.14
C PHE A 291 -1.18 21.39 0.10
N GLY A 292 -2.13 21.26 1.00
CA GLY A 292 -3.06 22.32 1.38
C GLY A 292 -4.51 21.88 1.28
N GLU A 293 -5.43 22.85 1.19
CA GLU A 293 -6.87 22.59 1.16
C GLU A 293 -7.27 21.73 -0.04
N GLY A 294 -7.98 20.64 0.23
CA GLY A 294 -8.41 19.67 -0.79
C GLY A 294 -7.38 18.60 -1.17
N PHE A 295 -6.15 18.67 -0.62
CA PHE A 295 -5.03 17.75 -0.83
C PHE A 295 -4.39 17.32 0.49
N ASP A 296 -3.18 16.76 0.43
CA ASP A 296 -2.46 16.30 1.61
C ASP A 296 -2.08 17.46 2.56
N LYS A 297 -2.11 17.19 3.87
CA LYS A 297 -1.73 18.20 4.87
C LYS A 297 -0.22 18.35 4.92
N ILE A 298 0.24 19.61 5.04
CA ILE A 298 1.64 19.93 5.30
C ILE A 298 2.03 19.40 6.68
N LYS A 299 2.97 18.46 6.74
CA LYS A 299 3.41 17.79 7.99
C LYS A 299 4.62 18.46 8.65
N VAL A 300 5.12 19.57 8.14
CA VAL A 300 6.26 20.29 8.71
C VAL A 300 5.79 21.01 9.98
N LYS A 301 6.49 20.78 11.10
CA LYS A 301 6.28 21.56 12.31
C LYS A 301 6.73 23.00 12.04
N ALA A 302 5.82 23.97 12.18
CA ALA A 302 6.21 25.37 12.16
C ALA A 302 7.19 25.62 13.32
N ASP A 303 8.31 26.26 13.01
CA ASP A 303 9.27 26.69 14.05
C ASP A 303 8.55 27.62 15.02
N LYS A 304 8.63 27.31 16.30
CA LYS A 304 8.03 28.12 17.39
C LYS A 304 8.79 29.44 17.67
N LYS A 305 9.62 29.88 16.73
CA LYS A 305 10.34 31.16 16.86
C LYS A 305 9.75 32.18 15.90
N GLU A 306 8.69 32.84 16.29
CA GLU A 306 8.31 34.20 15.88
C GLU A 306 6.95 34.55 16.53
N LYS A 307 6.95 34.67 17.86
CA LYS A 307 6.01 35.47 18.60
C LYS A 307 6.84 36.24 19.64
N GLN A 308 7.52 37.26 19.21
CA GLN A 308 7.89 38.40 20.00
C GLN A 308 7.35 39.67 19.36
#